data_e9a737c29f9aa69915e1bd68f0c0ecef
#
_entry.id   e9a737c29f9aa69915e1bd68f0c0ecef
#
_cell.length_a   1.000
_cell.length_b   1.000
_cell.length_c   1.000
_cell.angle_alpha   90.00
_cell.angle_beta   90.00
_cell.angle_gamma   90.00
#
_symmetry.space_group_name_H-M   'P 1'
#
loop_
_entity.id
_entity.type
_entity.pdbx_description
1 polymer ?
#
loop_
_entity_poly.entity_id
_entity_poly.type
_entity_poly.pdbx_seq_one_letter_code
_entity_poly.pdbx_strand_id
1 'polypeptide(L)'
;MRFLKRYTFLATLCACLGGLLPQAFADETCNSPYMSNLIKGQEDFVHVWTSGVEGLGDGSDKLVTIDANPASKTYGKVIHSLSVGARGEAHHMGFTDDRRYLWAGGLDDNRIYVFDVGTDPAKPRLVKTITDLAAKTKFAGPHTFYALPGRMLIGNLSNTTDRGGATGLALYNNKGTLIARYPLPTATLGGVAGDGYGYDVAINPAKNVLLTSSFAGAQNYMRNLGELIKDPAAMKHFGSTMVVWNLKSMQPLQVLSVPGAPLEIRWSLVPGQSWAITAAALTSKLWLIRPAEDGTWTAKEVASIGEPSKVPLPVDISLSADGRGLWVNTFMDGTTHYFDISDPEHPRDVYQKRIGSQVNMISQSWDGKRIYTTSSLLSPWDKTGADNEQFLRAFNWDGHALQPAFEIDFTKEQLGRPHHMKFSARSAGSQNLAAFIIR
;
A
#
# COMPACT_ATOMS: atom_id res chain seq x y z
N MET A 1 -56.64 -18.07 61.21
CA MET A 1 -56.27 -17.00 60.23
C MET A 1 -54.82 -17.22 59.86
N ARG A 2 -54.54 -17.76 58.66
CA ARG A 2 -53.18 -17.97 58.14
C ARG A 2 -52.95 -17.00 56.97
N PHE A 3 -51.99 -16.08 57.10
CA PHE A 3 -51.57 -15.15 56.06
C PHE A 3 -50.56 -15.86 55.14
N LEU A 4 -50.90 -16.04 53.85
CA LEU A 4 -49.98 -16.44 52.82
C LEU A 4 -49.21 -15.20 52.31
N LYS A 5 -47.91 -15.20 52.49
CA LYS A 5 -46.99 -14.24 51.81
C LYS A 5 -46.69 -14.73 50.40
N ARG A 6 -47.10 -13.97 49.37
CA ARG A 6 -46.71 -14.15 47.99
C ARG A 6 -45.31 -13.51 47.77
N TYR A 7 -44.32 -14.30 47.37
CA TYR A 7 -43.04 -13.82 46.89
C TYR A 7 -43.15 -13.67 45.39
N THR A 8 -43.00 -12.44 44.90
CA THR A 8 -42.90 -12.11 43.50
C THR A 8 -41.40 -12.21 43.09
N PHE A 9 -41.05 -13.19 42.28
CA PHE A 9 -39.71 -13.29 41.68
C PHE A 9 -39.64 -12.29 40.55
N LEU A 10 -38.81 -11.25 40.68
CA LEU A 10 -38.41 -10.36 39.58
C LEU A 10 -37.24 -11.02 38.86
N ALA A 11 -37.50 -11.59 37.69
CA ALA A 11 -36.44 -12.07 36.80
C ALA A 11 -35.85 -10.86 36.08
N THR A 12 -34.65 -10.47 36.51
CA THR A 12 -33.85 -9.42 35.80
C THR A 12 -33.29 -10.03 34.53
N LEU A 13 -33.86 -9.67 33.38
CA LEU A 13 -33.37 -10.02 32.06
C LEU A 13 -32.13 -9.14 31.76
N CYS A 14 -30.93 -9.64 32.02
CA CYS A 14 -29.70 -9.02 31.52
C CYS A 14 -29.66 -9.17 30.01
N ALA A 15 -30.11 -8.14 29.29
CA ALA A 15 -29.85 -8.01 27.86
C ALA A 15 -28.36 -7.71 27.70
N CYS A 16 -27.59 -8.72 27.30
CA CYS A 16 -26.23 -8.53 26.76
C CYS A 16 -26.34 -7.73 25.46
N LEU A 17 -26.27 -6.41 25.56
CA LEU A 17 -25.92 -5.55 24.42
C LEU A 17 -24.46 -5.85 24.08
N GLY A 18 -24.23 -6.93 23.31
CA GLY A 18 -23.01 -7.12 22.57
C GLY A 18 -22.92 -6.00 21.55
N GLY A 19 -22.26 -4.90 21.92
CA GLY A 19 -21.89 -3.87 20.97
C GLY A 19 -21.12 -4.54 19.85
N LEU A 20 -21.68 -4.54 18.64
CA LEU A 20 -20.94 -4.86 17.42
C LEU A 20 -19.81 -3.83 17.34
N LEU A 21 -18.63 -4.22 17.79
CA LEU A 21 -17.42 -3.45 17.47
C LEU A 21 -17.36 -3.36 15.95
N PRO A 22 -17.09 -2.17 15.38
CA PRO A 22 -16.90 -2.06 13.97
C PRO A 22 -15.80 -3.03 13.56
N GLN A 23 -16.11 -3.96 12.68
CA GLN A 23 -15.18 -4.94 12.18
C GLN A 23 -14.12 -4.18 11.39
N ALA A 24 -12.89 -4.16 11.88
CA ALA A 24 -11.76 -3.66 11.12
C ALA A 24 -11.58 -4.58 9.91
N PHE A 25 -11.36 -3.99 8.75
CA PHE A 25 -11.03 -4.76 7.55
C PHE A 25 -9.51 -4.86 7.45
N ALA A 26 -9.03 -5.96 6.87
CA ALA A 26 -7.62 -6.13 6.63
C ALA A 26 -7.08 -5.04 5.68
N ASP A 27 -5.80 -4.72 5.84
CA ASP A 27 -5.16 -3.64 5.13
C ASP A 27 -4.88 -4.03 3.66
N GLU A 28 -5.52 -3.34 2.73
CA GLU A 28 -5.03 -3.23 1.35
C GLU A 28 -3.89 -2.21 1.35
N THR A 29 -2.74 -2.53 0.81
CA THR A 29 -1.61 -1.61 0.71
C THR A 29 -2.02 -0.22 0.19
N CYS A 30 -1.58 0.85 0.85
CA CYS A 30 -1.89 2.25 0.55
C CYS A 30 -3.40 2.56 0.54
N ASN A 31 -4.16 2.04 1.50
CA ASN A 31 -5.60 2.27 1.57
C ASN A 31 -5.92 3.47 2.47
N SER A 32 -6.72 4.40 1.95
CA SER A 32 -7.13 5.58 2.71
C SER A 32 -8.27 5.25 3.68
N PRO A 33 -8.25 5.74 4.93
CA PRO A 33 -9.33 5.53 5.90
C PRO A 33 -10.67 6.12 5.44
N TYR A 34 -10.69 7.06 4.50
CA TYR A 34 -11.92 7.59 3.94
C TYR A 34 -12.68 6.57 3.07
N MET A 35 -12.02 5.50 2.63
CA MET A 35 -12.64 4.42 1.84
C MET A 35 -13.11 3.23 2.68
N SER A 36 -12.75 3.15 3.96
CA SER A 36 -12.99 1.97 4.81
C SER A 36 -14.45 1.52 4.84
N ASN A 37 -15.38 2.47 4.86
CA ASN A 37 -16.82 2.17 4.87
C ASN A 37 -17.35 1.55 3.57
N LEU A 38 -16.59 1.64 2.48
CA LEU A 38 -16.95 1.11 1.16
C LEU A 38 -16.43 -0.31 0.95
N ILE A 39 -15.49 -0.76 1.79
CA ILE A 39 -14.93 -2.11 1.77
C ILE A 39 -15.87 -3.01 2.56
N LYS A 40 -16.61 -3.89 1.87
CA LYS A 40 -17.61 -4.78 2.48
C LYS A 40 -17.68 -6.10 1.76
N GLY A 41 -17.83 -7.17 2.54
CA GLY A 41 -18.04 -8.52 2.01
C GLY A 41 -16.76 -9.14 1.45
N GLN A 42 -16.91 -9.88 0.37
CA GLN A 42 -15.85 -10.60 -0.33
C GLN A 42 -15.43 -9.81 -1.57
N GLU A 43 -14.13 -9.64 -1.77
CA GLU A 43 -13.60 -9.16 -3.05
C GLU A 43 -13.90 -10.16 -4.17
N ASP A 44 -14.23 -9.64 -5.35
CA ASP A 44 -14.40 -10.45 -6.56
C ASP A 44 -13.17 -10.43 -7.44
N PHE A 45 -12.41 -9.33 -7.42
CA PHE A 45 -11.29 -9.13 -8.33
C PHE A 45 -10.07 -8.55 -7.60
N VAL A 46 -8.89 -8.97 -8.06
CA VAL A 46 -7.64 -8.28 -7.80
C VAL A 46 -7.14 -7.66 -9.11
N HIS A 47 -6.87 -6.35 -9.07
CA HIS A 47 -6.25 -5.61 -10.15
C HIS A 47 -4.76 -5.49 -9.86
N VAL A 48 -3.92 -5.82 -10.84
CA VAL A 48 -2.46 -5.76 -10.73
C VAL A 48 -1.93 -4.77 -11.76
N TRP A 49 -1.23 -3.74 -11.30
CA TRP A 49 -0.52 -2.82 -12.15
C TRP A 49 0.85 -3.39 -12.48
N THR A 50 1.13 -3.56 -13.75
CA THR A 50 2.18 -4.44 -14.26
C THR A 50 3.07 -3.69 -15.22
N SER A 51 4.37 -3.68 -14.98
CA SER A 51 5.35 -3.05 -15.87
C SER A 51 5.59 -3.90 -17.12
N GLY A 52 5.58 -3.23 -18.27
CA GLY A 52 5.86 -3.86 -19.55
C GLY A 52 7.32 -4.31 -19.69
N VAL A 53 7.54 -5.36 -20.45
CA VAL A 53 8.87 -5.89 -20.79
C VAL A 53 9.01 -6.00 -22.29
N GLU A 54 10.10 -5.47 -22.84
CA GLU A 54 10.39 -5.59 -24.27
C GLU A 54 10.46 -7.05 -24.70
N GLY A 55 9.77 -7.38 -25.78
CA GLY A 55 9.68 -8.75 -26.30
C GLY A 55 8.69 -9.65 -25.56
N LEU A 56 7.96 -9.14 -24.57
CA LEU A 56 6.92 -9.86 -23.83
C LEU A 56 5.55 -9.22 -24.08
N GLY A 57 4.63 -9.94 -24.72
CA GLY A 57 3.35 -9.40 -25.15
C GLY A 57 3.52 -8.20 -26.08
N ASP A 58 2.86 -7.07 -25.77
CA ASP A 58 3.00 -5.80 -26.49
C ASP A 58 4.08 -4.87 -25.91
N GLY A 59 4.80 -5.33 -24.90
CA GLY A 59 5.87 -4.56 -24.23
C GLY A 59 5.42 -3.38 -23.38
N SER A 60 4.10 -3.14 -23.27
CA SER A 60 3.54 -1.98 -22.57
C SER A 60 3.10 -2.32 -21.15
N ASP A 61 3.00 -1.29 -20.30
CA ASP A 61 2.39 -1.41 -18.98
C ASP A 61 0.90 -1.80 -19.08
N LYS A 62 0.41 -2.59 -18.13
CA LYS A 62 -0.94 -3.18 -18.17
C LYS A 62 -1.62 -3.15 -16.82
N LEU A 63 -2.94 -2.92 -16.84
CA LEU A 63 -3.79 -3.26 -15.70
C LEU A 63 -4.37 -4.68 -15.93
N VAL A 64 -3.93 -5.62 -15.13
CA VAL A 64 -4.37 -7.03 -15.21
C VAL A 64 -5.42 -7.27 -14.14
N THR A 65 -6.57 -7.83 -14.53
CA THR A 65 -7.67 -8.18 -13.63
C THR A 65 -7.76 -9.69 -13.49
N ILE A 66 -7.73 -10.17 -12.26
CA ILE A 66 -7.74 -11.57 -11.88
C ILE A 66 -8.99 -11.82 -11.03
N ASP A 67 -9.68 -12.94 -11.24
CA ASP A 67 -10.80 -13.36 -10.41
C ASP A 67 -10.28 -13.83 -9.04
N ALA A 68 -10.65 -13.09 -7.99
CA ALA A 68 -10.23 -13.31 -6.61
C ALA A 68 -11.33 -13.93 -5.73
N ASN A 69 -12.53 -14.19 -6.29
CA ASN A 69 -13.64 -14.74 -5.53
C ASN A 69 -13.52 -16.28 -5.43
N PRO A 70 -13.28 -16.84 -4.22
CA PRO A 70 -13.13 -18.29 -4.05
C PRO A 70 -14.34 -19.12 -4.48
N ALA A 71 -15.52 -18.50 -4.55
CA ALA A 71 -16.75 -19.18 -5.02
C ALA A 71 -16.93 -19.15 -6.53
N SER A 72 -16.07 -18.43 -7.26
CA SER A 72 -16.14 -18.30 -8.72
C SER A 72 -15.52 -19.51 -9.42
N LYS A 73 -16.10 -19.89 -10.58
CA LYS A 73 -15.53 -20.93 -11.47
C LYS A 73 -14.21 -20.51 -12.12
N THR A 74 -13.93 -19.22 -12.14
CA THR A 74 -12.71 -18.62 -12.71
C THR A 74 -11.74 -18.13 -11.63
N TYR A 75 -11.93 -18.55 -10.38
CA TYR A 75 -11.03 -18.22 -9.27
C TYR A 75 -9.57 -18.46 -9.63
N GLY A 76 -8.73 -17.47 -9.40
CA GLY A 76 -7.30 -17.52 -9.72
C GLY A 76 -6.98 -17.47 -11.22
N LYS A 77 -7.89 -16.97 -12.08
CA LYS A 77 -7.63 -16.78 -13.51
C LYS A 77 -7.55 -15.32 -13.89
N VAL A 78 -6.67 -15.00 -14.82
CA VAL A 78 -6.69 -13.71 -15.52
C VAL A 78 -7.96 -13.64 -16.35
N ILE A 79 -8.79 -12.62 -16.11
CA ILE A 79 -10.07 -12.42 -16.82
C ILE A 79 -10.04 -11.22 -17.75
N HIS A 80 -9.11 -10.29 -17.53
CA HIS A 80 -8.92 -9.12 -18.38
C HIS A 80 -7.50 -8.60 -18.25
N SER A 81 -6.96 -8.06 -19.36
CA SER A 81 -5.69 -7.35 -19.41
C SER A 81 -5.85 -6.12 -20.29
N LEU A 82 -5.56 -4.95 -19.75
CA LEU A 82 -5.70 -3.66 -20.42
C LEU A 82 -4.35 -2.98 -20.54
N SER A 83 -3.78 -2.98 -21.75
CA SER A 83 -2.56 -2.25 -22.08
C SER A 83 -2.82 -0.75 -22.16
N VAL A 84 -1.85 0.06 -21.71
CA VAL A 84 -1.90 1.52 -21.82
C VAL A 84 -1.12 2.04 -23.05
N GLY A 85 -0.51 1.15 -23.84
CA GLY A 85 0.22 1.50 -25.06
C GLY A 85 1.52 2.27 -24.81
N ALA A 86 2.06 2.20 -23.59
CA ALA A 86 3.32 2.83 -23.20
C ALA A 86 4.01 1.99 -22.11
N ARG A 87 5.31 2.19 -21.94
CA ARG A 87 6.10 1.61 -20.84
C ARG A 87 6.68 2.75 -20.02
N GLY A 88 6.25 2.88 -18.77
CA GLY A 88 6.62 3.97 -17.88
C GLY A 88 7.05 3.51 -16.50
N GLU A 89 7.41 2.23 -16.32
CA GLU A 89 7.66 1.61 -15.01
C GLU A 89 6.41 1.65 -14.15
N ALA A 90 5.44 0.78 -14.45
CA ALA A 90 4.21 0.62 -13.66
C ALA A 90 4.55 0.31 -12.20
N HIS A 91 4.09 1.17 -11.27
CA HIS A 91 4.51 1.07 -9.88
C HIS A 91 3.32 1.04 -8.92
N HIS A 92 2.91 2.14 -8.32
CA HIS A 92 1.79 2.17 -7.38
C HIS A 92 0.47 2.65 -8.00
N MET A 93 -0.64 2.32 -7.34
CA MET A 93 -1.98 2.76 -7.70
C MET A 93 -2.87 2.93 -6.47
N GLY A 94 -3.90 3.77 -6.58
CA GLY A 94 -4.87 3.99 -5.51
C GLY A 94 -6.24 4.34 -6.06
N PHE A 95 -7.29 3.93 -5.33
CA PHE A 95 -8.67 4.29 -5.66
C PHE A 95 -8.99 5.73 -5.28
N THR A 96 -9.93 6.35 -6.00
CA THR A 96 -10.64 7.54 -5.52
C THR A 96 -11.45 7.21 -4.26
N ASP A 97 -11.83 8.23 -3.50
CA ASP A 97 -12.56 8.09 -2.23
C ASP A 97 -13.92 7.37 -2.36
N ASP A 98 -14.52 7.36 -3.57
CA ASP A 98 -15.72 6.60 -3.91
C ASP A 98 -15.42 5.20 -4.50
N ARG A 99 -14.15 4.81 -4.61
CA ARG A 99 -13.63 3.56 -5.22
C ARG A 99 -14.09 3.32 -6.67
N ARG A 100 -14.52 4.36 -7.35
CA ARG A 100 -14.95 4.26 -8.75
C ARG A 100 -13.79 4.24 -9.73
N TYR A 101 -12.81 5.09 -9.49
CA TYR A 101 -11.64 5.22 -10.36
C TYR A 101 -10.38 4.75 -9.68
N LEU A 102 -9.58 3.99 -10.41
CA LEU A 102 -8.26 3.57 -9.99
C LEU A 102 -7.22 4.42 -10.72
N TRP A 103 -6.39 5.13 -9.96
CA TRP A 103 -5.29 5.94 -10.48
C TRP A 103 -4.00 5.16 -10.34
N ALA A 104 -3.18 5.11 -11.41
CA ALA A 104 -1.95 4.34 -11.45
C ALA A 104 -0.81 5.16 -12.06
N GLY A 105 0.38 5.07 -11.48
CA GLY A 105 1.56 5.84 -11.89
C GLY A 105 2.48 5.07 -12.81
N GLY A 106 3.01 5.76 -13.82
CA GLY A 106 4.23 5.41 -14.51
C GLY A 106 5.40 6.17 -13.87
N LEU A 107 6.24 5.45 -13.15
CA LEU A 107 7.28 6.04 -12.30
C LEU A 107 8.35 6.78 -13.09
N ASP A 108 8.71 6.29 -14.28
CA ASP A 108 9.76 6.86 -15.13
C ASP A 108 9.21 7.88 -16.14
N ASP A 109 8.03 7.64 -16.71
CA ASP A 109 7.43 8.52 -17.72
C ASP A 109 6.57 9.65 -17.13
N ASN A 110 6.36 9.68 -15.82
CA ASN A 110 5.58 10.67 -15.07
C ASN A 110 4.12 10.79 -15.49
N ARG A 111 3.57 9.76 -16.15
CA ARG A 111 2.15 9.69 -16.48
C ARG A 111 1.33 9.13 -15.33
N ILE A 112 0.08 9.57 -15.27
CA ILE A 112 -0.90 9.02 -14.34
C ILE A 112 -2.07 8.54 -15.19
N TYR A 113 -2.35 7.24 -15.09
CA TYR A 113 -3.44 6.58 -15.80
C TYR A 113 -4.65 6.47 -14.87
N VAL A 114 -5.84 6.80 -15.38
CA VAL A 114 -7.10 6.74 -14.62
C VAL A 114 -8.01 5.71 -15.27
N PHE A 115 -8.31 4.66 -14.53
CA PHE A 115 -9.17 3.57 -14.97
C PHE A 115 -10.55 3.66 -14.31
N ASP A 116 -11.62 3.53 -15.09
CA ASP A 116 -12.98 3.32 -14.57
C ASP A 116 -13.15 1.83 -14.22
N VAL A 117 -13.13 1.55 -12.93
CA VAL A 117 -13.35 0.22 -12.34
C VAL A 117 -14.79 0.09 -11.83
N GLY A 118 -15.40 1.21 -11.45
CA GLY A 118 -16.73 1.21 -10.86
C GLY A 118 -17.86 0.83 -11.83
N THR A 119 -17.69 1.04 -13.14
CA THR A 119 -18.69 0.67 -14.15
C THR A 119 -18.72 -0.85 -14.38
N ASP A 120 -17.56 -1.46 -14.59
CA ASP A 120 -17.40 -2.92 -14.71
C ASP A 120 -16.05 -3.31 -14.11
N PRO A 121 -16.02 -3.75 -12.86
CA PRO A 121 -14.78 -4.14 -12.21
C PRO A 121 -14.10 -5.36 -12.84
N ALA A 122 -14.84 -6.19 -13.60
CA ALA A 122 -14.25 -7.30 -14.35
C ALA A 122 -13.49 -6.84 -15.59
N LYS A 123 -13.87 -5.67 -16.16
CA LYS A 123 -13.29 -5.12 -17.40
C LYS A 123 -13.06 -3.61 -17.27
N PRO A 124 -12.09 -3.18 -16.45
CA PRO A 124 -11.73 -1.77 -16.33
C PRO A 124 -11.42 -1.13 -17.66
N ARG A 125 -11.66 0.17 -17.77
CA ARG A 125 -11.36 0.96 -18.97
C ARG A 125 -10.47 2.14 -18.64
N LEU A 126 -9.45 2.40 -19.44
CA LEU A 126 -8.67 3.63 -19.37
C LEU A 126 -9.54 4.80 -19.82
N VAL A 127 -9.79 5.77 -18.94
CA VAL A 127 -10.66 6.91 -19.22
C VAL A 127 -9.92 8.24 -19.29
N LYS A 128 -8.69 8.29 -18.75
CA LYS A 128 -7.86 9.49 -18.78
C LYS A 128 -6.38 9.14 -18.59
N THR A 129 -5.50 9.89 -19.25
CA THR A 129 -4.08 9.96 -18.96
C THR A 129 -3.70 11.39 -18.59
N ILE A 130 -3.13 11.62 -17.41
CA ILE A 130 -2.66 12.90 -16.92
C ILE A 130 -1.16 12.98 -17.20
N THR A 131 -0.71 14.03 -17.87
CA THR A 131 0.69 14.19 -18.33
C THR A 131 1.33 15.49 -17.85
N ASP A 132 0.63 16.25 -17.00
CA ASP A 132 1.04 17.60 -16.60
C ASP A 132 1.77 17.67 -15.25
N LEU A 133 1.92 16.54 -14.55
CA LEU A 133 2.55 16.45 -13.23
C LEU A 133 3.93 17.13 -13.22
N ALA A 134 4.85 16.63 -14.02
CA ALA A 134 6.23 17.09 -14.07
C ALA A 134 6.33 18.57 -14.49
N ALA A 135 5.57 18.98 -15.52
CA ALA A 135 5.55 20.35 -16.01
C ALA A 135 5.07 21.37 -14.97
N LYS A 136 3.98 21.03 -14.26
CA LYS A 136 3.30 21.94 -13.32
C LYS A 136 3.92 21.94 -11.92
N THR A 137 4.44 20.81 -11.46
CA THR A 137 4.94 20.69 -10.09
C THR A 137 6.45 20.72 -9.95
N LYS A 138 7.17 20.32 -11.00
CA LYS A 138 8.61 19.97 -11.00
C LYS A 138 8.90 18.67 -10.22
N PHE A 139 7.90 17.98 -9.70
CA PHE A 139 8.03 16.64 -9.12
C PHE A 139 8.00 15.58 -10.23
N ALA A 140 8.57 14.43 -9.95
CA ALA A 140 8.68 13.30 -10.86
C ALA A 140 8.57 11.98 -10.09
N GLY A 141 8.25 10.91 -10.79
CA GLY A 141 8.08 9.59 -10.19
C GLY A 141 6.84 9.53 -9.31
N PRO A 142 5.61 9.64 -9.87
CA PRO A 142 4.38 9.51 -9.08
C PRO A 142 4.31 8.10 -8.49
N HIS A 143 4.30 8.03 -7.15
CA HIS A 143 4.41 6.80 -6.40
C HIS A 143 3.10 6.46 -5.67
N THR A 144 2.87 7.05 -4.50
CA THR A 144 1.68 6.77 -3.68
C THR A 144 0.48 7.58 -4.15
N PHE A 145 -0.65 6.92 -4.35
CA PHE A 145 -1.94 7.53 -4.69
C PHE A 145 -2.89 7.38 -3.51
N TYR A 146 -3.11 8.46 -2.77
CA TYR A 146 -3.85 8.43 -1.52
C TYR A 146 -5.13 9.27 -1.59
N ALA A 147 -6.29 8.62 -1.44
CA ALA A 147 -7.57 9.29 -1.53
C ALA A 147 -7.83 10.24 -0.34
N LEU A 148 -8.25 11.44 -0.66
CA LEU A 148 -8.89 12.40 0.24
C LEU A 148 -10.30 12.70 -0.28
N PRO A 149 -11.24 13.19 0.54
CA PRO A 149 -12.59 13.49 0.05
C PRO A 149 -12.58 14.36 -1.21
N GLY A 150 -13.02 13.80 -2.36
CA GLY A 150 -13.06 14.45 -3.66
C GLY A 150 -11.71 14.76 -4.31
N ARG A 151 -10.62 14.20 -3.79
CA ARG A 151 -9.24 14.54 -4.21
C ARG A 151 -8.33 13.32 -4.15
N MET A 152 -7.23 13.38 -4.90
CA MET A 152 -6.12 12.42 -4.86
C MET A 152 -4.84 13.15 -4.45
N LEU A 153 -4.22 12.71 -3.36
CA LEU A 153 -2.90 13.14 -2.94
C LEU A 153 -1.87 12.15 -3.50
N ILE A 154 -0.86 12.68 -4.18
CA ILE A 154 0.16 11.86 -4.87
C ILE A 154 1.51 12.16 -4.25
N GLY A 155 2.14 11.15 -3.66
CA GLY A 155 3.55 11.18 -3.27
C GLY A 155 4.43 10.98 -4.50
N ASN A 156 5.56 11.70 -4.55
CA ASN A 156 6.50 11.58 -5.66
C ASN A 156 7.89 11.23 -5.14
N LEU A 157 8.66 10.44 -5.90
CA LEU A 157 9.99 9.97 -5.48
C LEU A 157 11.11 10.92 -5.88
N SER A 158 10.93 11.76 -6.88
CA SER A 158 12.01 12.51 -7.50
C SER A 158 11.53 13.88 -7.99
N ASN A 159 12.41 14.58 -8.68
CA ASN A 159 12.14 15.86 -9.34
C ASN A 159 12.68 15.86 -10.77
N THR A 160 12.30 16.88 -11.55
CA THR A 160 12.70 17.04 -12.94
C THR A 160 13.98 17.85 -13.12
N THR A 161 14.55 18.43 -12.05
CA THR A 161 15.69 19.33 -12.11
C THR A 161 17.00 18.55 -12.15
N ASP A 162 17.23 17.71 -11.15
CA ASP A 162 18.47 16.96 -10.98
C ASP A 162 18.23 15.44 -10.84
N ARG A 163 16.95 15.02 -10.80
CA ARG A 163 16.54 13.64 -10.52
C ARG A 163 17.05 13.09 -9.17
N GLY A 164 17.52 13.99 -8.28
CA GLY A 164 18.31 13.67 -7.10
C GLY A 164 17.52 13.46 -5.83
N GLY A 165 16.30 13.97 -5.75
CA GLY A 165 15.54 13.66 -4.57
C GLY A 165 14.62 14.72 -3.99
N ALA A 166 15.00 15.99 -3.90
CA ALA A 166 14.09 17.01 -3.36
C ALA A 166 12.78 17.06 -4.16
N THR A 167 11.72 16.57 -3.57
CA THR A 167 10.43 16.29 -4.22
C THR A 167 9.26 16.80 -3.39
N GLY A 168 8.06 16.27 -3.56
CA GLY A 168 6.88 16.69 -2.80
C GLY A 168 5.62 15.92 -3.10
N LEU A 169 4.53 16.43 -2.55
CA LEU A 169 3.19 15.92 -2.73
C LEU A 169 2.44 16.77 -3.75
N ALA A 170 1.73 16.14 -4.67
CA ALA A 170 0.84 16.78 -5.63
C ALA A 170 -0.62 16.46 -5.28
N LEU A 171 -1.47 17.48 -5.20
CA LEU A 171 -2.89 17.33 -4.90
C LEU A 171 -3.72 17.60 -6.15
N TYR A 172 -4.47 16.60 -6.58
CA TYR A 172 -5.42 16.67 -7.70
C TYR A 172 -6.85 16.53 -7.20
N ASN A 173 -7.82 17.10 -7.93
CA ASN A 173 -9.22 16.71 -7.76
C ASN A 173 -9.48 15.38 -8.50
N ASN A 174 -10.61 14.71 -8.18
CA ASN A 174 -10.96 13.43 -8.83
C ASN A 174 -11.21 13.55 -10.35
N LYS A 175 -11.29 14.77 -10.90
CA LYS A 175 -11.37 15.02 -12.36
C LYS A 175 -9.98 15.08 -13.02
N GLY A 176 -8.90 14.99 -12.23
CA GLY A 176 -7.52 15.04 -12.71
C GLY A 176 -7.05 16.46 -13.06
N THR A 177 -7.44 17.45 -12.27
CA THR A 177 -6.91 18.82 -12.31
C THR A 177 -6.05 19.05 -11.08
N LEU A 178 -4.82 19.51 -11.28
CA LEU A 178 -3.91 19.87 -10.19
C LEU A 178 -4.50 21.03 -9.37
N ILE A 179 -4.56 20.87 -8.05
CA ILE A 179 -5.04 21.89 -7.10
C ILE A 179 -3.86 22.59 -6.43
N ALA A 180 -2.88 21.80 -5.93
CA ALA A 180 -1.76 22.31 -5.16
C ALA A 180 -0.55 21.38 -5.22
N ARG A 181 0.59 21.89 -4.79
CA ARG A 181 1.83 21.13 -4.56
C ARG A 181 2.42 21.50 -3.21
N TYR A 182 3.02 20.53 -2.53
CA TYR A 182 3.61 20.68 -1.21
C TYR A 182 5.02 20.07 -1.23
N PRO A 183 6.09 20.89 -1.30
CA PRO A 183 7.46 20.39 -1.24
C PRO A 183 7.73 19.67 0.09
N LEU A 184 8.46 18.58 0.05
CA LEU A 184 9.01 17.94 1.24
C LEU A 184 10.10 18.84 1.86
N PRO A 185 10.18 18.95 3.19
CA PRO A 185 11.12 19.83 3.84
C PRO A 185 12.56 19.34 3.67
N THR A 186 13.46 20.30 3.43
CA THR A 186 14.91 20.13 3.49
C THR A 186 15.53 20.89 4.66
N ALA A 187 14.74 21.78 5.29
CA ALA A 187 15.14 22.52 6.48
C ALA A 187 14.96 21.69 7.77
N THR A 188 15.57 22.15 8.84
CA THR A 188 15.43 21.55 10.17
C THR A 188 14.06 21.88 10.77
N LEU A 189 13.31 20.85 11.16
CA LEU A 189 12.03 20.94 11.86
C LEU A 189 12.03 19.97 13.04
N GLY A 190 11.86 20.49 14.27
CA GLY A 190 11.90 19.63 15.46
C GLY A 190 13.31 19.08 15.77
N GLY A 191 14.36 19.79 15.36
CA GLY A 191 15.75 19.39 15.63
C GLY A 191 16.38 18.44 14.60
N VAL A 192 15.61 17.95 13.61
CA VAL A 192 16.09 17.07 12.54
C VAL A 192 15.98 17.79 11.20
N ALA A 193 17.03 17.73 10.38
CA ALA A 193 17.00 18.26 9.01
C ALA A 193 16.24 17.29 8.10
N GLY A 194 15.31 17.81 7.29
CA GLY A 194 14.64 17.02 6.28
C GLY A 194 15.60 16.65 5.14
N ASP A 195 15.41 15.47 4.56
CA ASP A 195 16.19 15.03 3.40
C ASP A 195 15.54 15.39 2.06
N GLY A 196 14.27 15.83 2.08
CA GLY A 196 13.51 16.21 0.90
C GLY A 196 13.05 15.03 0.04
N TYR A 197 13.40 13.78 0.38
CA TYR A 197 12.98 12.58 -0.34
C TYR A 197 11.54 12.21 0.00
N GLY A 198 10.85 11.56 -0.93
CA GLY A 198 9.50 11.04 -0.76
C GLY A 198 9.43 9.54 -1.00
N TYR A 199 8.42 8.90 -0.41
CA TYR A 199 8.01 7.54 -0.71
C TYR A 199 6.51 7.37 -0.46
N ASP A 200 6.10 7.03 0.77
CA ASP A 200 4.69 6.76 1.10
C ASP A 200 4.01 7.94 1.79
N VAL A 201 2.69 7.87 1.81
CA VAL A 201 1.78 8.80 2.47
C VAL A 201 0.78 8.00 3.28
N ALA A 202 0.63 8.32 4.57
CA ALA A 202 -0.39 7.71 5.40
C ALA A 202 -1.06 8.76 6.30
N ILE A 203 -2.39 8.74 6.40
CA ILE A 203 -3.14 9.74 7.15
C ILE A 203 -3.88 9.16 8.35
N ASN A 204 -4.00 9.98 9.40
CA ASN A 204 -4.91 9.76 10.51
C ASN A 204 -5.83 10.98 10.66
N PRO A 205 -7.04 10.95 10.08
CA PRO A 205 -7.96 12.09 10.11
C PRO A 205 -8.40 12.47 11.52
N ALA A 206 -8.56 11.51 12.43
CA ALA A 206 -8.96 11.74 13.81
C ALA A 206 -7.93 12.56 14.60
N LYS A 207 -6.65 12.43 14.24
CA LYS A 207 -5.55 13.20 14.82
C LYS A 207 -5.15 14.41 13.99
N ASN A 208 -5.76 14.61 12.82
CA ASN A 208 -5.38 15.65 11.88
C ASN A 208 -3.90 15.57 11.44
N VAL A 209 -3.41 14.34 11.25
CA VAL A 209 -2.01 14.05 10.93
C VAL A 209 -1.89 13.34 9.60
N LEU A 210 -0.87 13.71 8.85
CA LEU A 210 -0.35 13.00 7.70
C LEU A 210 1.12 12.69 7.99
N LEU A 211 1.56 11.49 7.64
CA LEU A 211 2.97 11.07 7.67
C LEU A 211 3.44 10.87 6.23
N THR A 212 4.68 11.25 5.97
CA THR A 212 5.41 10.87 4.75
C THR A 212 6.71 10.19 5.12
N SER A 213 7.12 9.23 4.32
CA SER A 213 8.40 8.53 4.42
C SER A 213 9.32 8.92 3.29
N SER A 214 10.54 8.39 3.26
CA SER A 214 11.57 8.81 2.32
C SER A 214 12.36 7.64 1.73
N PHE A 215 12.71 7.74 0.44
CA PHE A 215 13.46 6.72 -0.28
C PHE A 215 14.70 7.31 -0.96
N ALA A 216 14.62 7.61 -2.26
CA ALA A 216 15.73 8.11 -3.07
C ALA A 216 15.21 8.79 -4.33
N GLY A 217 16.03 9.59 -5.00
CA GLY A 217 15.72 10.15 -6.31
C GLY A 217 16.01 9.18 -7.46
N ALA A 218 15.44 9.46 -8.64
CA ALA A 218 15.53 8.63 -9.82
C ALA A 218 16.96 8.35 -10.28
N GLN A 219 17.90 9.26 -10.05
CA GLN A 219 19.31 9.03 -10.32
C GLN A 219 19.90 7.82 -9.57
N ASN A 220 19.26 7.39 -8.47
CA ASN A 220 19.68 6.23 -7.70
C ASN A 220 18.76 5.02 -7.96
N TYR A 221 17.44 5.14 -7.80
CA TYR A 221 16.57 3.97 -7.90
C TYR A 221 16.45 3.41 -9.34
N MET A 222 16.76 4.18 -10.36
CA MET A 222 16.78 3.68 -11.75
C MET A 222 18.12 3.06 -12.15
N ARG A 223 19.05 2.83 -11.21
CA ARG A 223 20.31 2.10 -11.43
C ARG A 223 20.13 0.62 -11.17
N ASN A 224 21.00 -0.21 -11.76
CA ASN A 224 21.08 -1.62 -11.42
C ASN A 224 21.39 -1.79 -9.92
N LEU A 225 20.62 -2.62 -9.21
CA LEU A 225 20.75 -2.79 -7.76
C LEU A 225 22.13 -3.30 -7.35
N GLY A 226 22.69 -4.27 -8.10
CA GLY A 226 24.00 -4.84 -7.80
C GLY A 226 25.17 -3.86 -7.94
N GLU A 227 25.02 -2.83 -8.78
CA GLU A 227 25.98 -1.73 -8.93
C GLU A 227 25.75 -0.66 -7.86
N LEU A 228 24.49 -0.34 -7.57
CA LEU A 228 24.08 0.68 -6.62
C LEU A 228 24.58 0.37 -5.19
N ILE A 229 24.39 -0.86 -4.73
CA ILE A 229 24.82 -1.26 -3.37
C ILE A 229 26.36 -1.29 -3.19
N LYS A 230 27.13 -1.29 -4.29
CA LYS A 230 28.59 -1.22 -4.26
C LYS A 230 29.13 0.21 -4.32
N ASP A 231 28.25 1.20 -4.49
CA ASP A 231 28.61 2.61 -4.60
C ASP A 231 28.32 3.35 -3.28
N PRO A 232 29.33 3.56 -2.40
CA PRO A 232 29.11 4.21 -1.11
C PRO A 232 28.69 5.68 -1.24
N ALA A 233 28.97 6.33 -2.37
CA ALA A 233 28.53 7.71 -2.62
C ALA A 233 27.03 7.72 -2.92
N ALA A 234 26.55 6.82 -3.77
CA ALA A 234 25.13 6.69 -4.06
C ALA A 234 24.31 6.27 -2.82
N MET A 235 24.85 5.39 -1.97
CA MET A 235 24.18 4.94 -0.76
C MET A 235 23.93 6.07 0.25
N LYS A 236 24.68 7.18 0.19
CA LYS A 236 24.43 8.39 1.00
C LYS A 236 23.20 9.20 0.55
N HIS A 237 22.68 8.92 -0.65
CA HIS A 237 21.51 9.58 -1.23
C HIS A 237 20.24 8.72 -1.09
N PHE A 238 20.15 7.94 -0.01
CA PHE A 238 18.91 7.32 0.43
C PHE A 238 18.34 8.06 1.63
N GLY A 239 17.02 8.09 1.71
CA GLY A 239 16.30 8.78 2.76
C GLY A 239 16.57 8.22 4.15
N SER A 240 16.45 9.08 5.12
CA SER A 240 16.68 8.76 6.54
C SER A 240 15.69 9.48 7.46
N THR A 241 14.60 10.02 6.89
CA THR A 241 13.64 10.81 7.63
C THR A 241 12.20 10.43 7.33
N MET A 242 11.32 10.76 8.27
CA MET A 242 9.88 10.83 8.05
C MET A 242 9.40 12.23 8.44
N VAL A 243 8.33 12.69 7.82
CA VAL A 243 7.77 14.00 8.12
C VAL A 243 6.37 13.87 8.68
N VAL A 244 6.11 14.57 9.76
CA VAL A 244 4.78 14.75 10.37
C VAL A 244 4.19 16.05 9.84
N TRP A 245 2.98 15.98 9.29
CA TRP A 245 2.26 17.11 8.73
C TRP A 245 0.94 17.33 9.44
N ASN A 246 0.50 18.58 9.49
CA ASN A 246 -0.91 18.87 9.74
C ASN A 246 -1.73 18.54 8.48
N LEU A 247 -2.62 17.59 8.58
CA LEU A 247 -3.40 17.10 7.42
C LEU A 247 -4.31 18.17 6.80
N LYS A 248 -4.92 19.05 7.60
CA LYS A 248 -5.85 20.07 7.10
C LYS A 248 -5.11 21.23 6.44
N SER A 249 -4.03 21.70 7.02
CA SER A 249 -3.27 22.84 6.51
C SER A 249 -2.18 22.43 5.51
N MET A 250 -1.85 21.16 5.44
CA MET A 250 -0.73 20.63 4.63
C MET A 250 0.60 21.34 4.94
N GLN A 251 0.82 21.67 6.21
CA GLN A 251 2.08 22.23 6.70
C GLN A 251 2.89 21.15 7.39
N PRO A 252 4.19 21.00 7.09
CA PRO A 252 5.07 20.13 7.84
C PRO A 252 5.24 20.67 9.26
N LEU A 253 5.14 19.80 10.25
CA LEU A 253 5.24 20.13 11.67
C LEU A 253 6.57 19.68 12.26
N GLN A 254 7.05 18.50 11.89
CA GLN A 254 8.23 17.90 12.48
C GLN A 254 8.87 16.93 11.49
N VAL A 255 10.20 16.85 11.52
CA VAL A 255 10.99 15.80 10.86
C VAL A 255 11.45 14.81 11.93
N LEU A 256 11.30 13.53 11.67
CA LEU A 256 11.75 12.42 12.51
C LEU A 256 12.94 11.73 11.85
N SER A 257 13.94 11.35 12.63
CA SER A 257 15.06 10.55 12.15
C SER A 257 14.66 9.07 12.10
N VAL A 258 14.67 8.48 10.92
CA VAL A 258 14.41 7.05 10.67
C VAL A 258 15.41 6.56 9.62
N PRO A 259 16.64 6.20 10.03
CA PRO A 259 17.69 5.85 9.10
C PRO A 259 17.40 4.58 8.30
N GLY A 260 17.82 4.57 7.04
CA GLY A 260 17.82 3.36 6.21
C GLY A 260 16.67 3.25 5.23
N ALA A 261 16.17 4.35 4.70
CA ALA A 261 15.08 4.41 3.74
C ALA A 261 13.77 3.81 4.33
N PRO A 262 13.06 4.55 5.21
CA PRO A 262 11.73 4.15 5.65
C PRO A 262 10.79 4.16 4.44
N LEU A 263 10.12 3.03 4.18
CA LEU A 263 9.26 2.86 3.02
C LEU A 263 7.79 2.99 3.40
N GLU A 264 7.04 1.91 3.34
CA GLU A 264 5.59 1.90 3.58
C GLU A 264 5.24 2.27 5.03
N ILE A 265 4.14 2.99 5.20
CA ILE A 265 3.63 3.43 6.51
C ILE A 265 2.25 2.84 6.73
N ARG A 266 2.01 2.25 7.90
CA ARG A 266 0.67 1.78 8.29
C ARG A 266 0.27 2.33 9.64
N TRP A 267 -0.88 3.01 9.68
CA TRP A 267 -1.54 3.40 10.93
C TRP A 267 -2.22 2.20 11.56
N SER A 268 -2.19 2.11 12.90
CA SER A 268 -2.97 1.11 13.62
C SER A 268 -4.44 1.13 13.17
N LEU A 269 -4.99 -0.05 12.88
CA LEU A 269 -6.40 -0.23 12.52
C LEU A 269 -7.30 -0.34 13.77
N VAL A 270 -6.68 -0.43 14.96
CA VAL A 270 -7.43 -0.55 16.23
C VAL A 270 -7.97 0.81 16.64
N PRO A 271 -9.30 0.94 16.82
CA PRO A 271 -9.90 2.20 17.24
C PRO A 271 -9.30 2.74 18.55
N GLY A 272 -9.01 4.04 18.57
CA GLY A 272 -8.42 4.73 19.74
C GLY A 272 -6.90 4.64 19.83
N GLN A 273 -6.24 3.76 19.11
CA GLN A 273 -4.79 3.74 19.01
C GLN A 273 -4.28 4.85 18.06
N SER A 274 -3.10 5.39 18.37
CA SER A 274 -2.54 6.56 17.66
C SER A 274 -1.08 6.35 17.31
N TRP A 275 -0.72 5.16 16.83
CA TRP A 275 0.62 4.84 16.38
C TRP A 275 0.61 4.38 14.91
N ALA A 276 1.72 4.59 14.26
CA ALA A 276 2.01 4.03 12.95
C ALA A 276 3.30 3.20 12.99
N ILE A 277 3.47 2.31 12.03
CA ILE A 277 4.66 1.50 11.86
C ILE A 277 5.20 1.63 10.44
N THR A 278 6.53 1.57 10.31
CA THR A 278 7.21 1.55 9.02
C THR A 278 8.40 0.59 9.06
N ALA A 279 8.82 0.12 7.89
CA ALA A 279 10.02 -0.67 7.73
C ALA A 279 11.10 0.15 7.03
N ALA A 280 12.31 0.19 7.60
CA ALA A 280 13.47 0.81 6.99
C ALA A 280 14.23 -0.23 6.17
N ALA A 281 14.22 -0.08 4.84
CA ALA A 281 14.65 -1.10 3.90
C ALA A 281 16.13 -1.48 4.01
N LEU A 282 17.01 -0.48 4.09
CA LEU A 282 18.46 -0.69 4.07
C LEU A 282 19.02 -1.17 5.43
N THR A 283 18.32 -0.87 6.52
CA THR A 283 18.71 -1.31 7.87
C THR A 283 17.95 -2.53 8.35
N SER A 284 16.89 -2.93 7.61
CA SER A 284 16.01 -4.07 7.94
C SER A 284 15.44 -3.98 9.35
N LYS A 285 14.85 -2.81 9.66
CA LYS A 285 14.31 -2.50 10.98
C LYS A 285 12.86 -2.06 10.91
N LEU A 286 12.07 -2.45 11.91
CA LEU A 286 10.75 -1.88 12.16
C LEU A 286 10.87 -0.66 13.08
N TRP A 287 10.14 0.38 12.75
CA TRP A 287 10.07 1.63 13.48
C TRP A 287 8.64 1.96 13.88
N LEU A 288 8.43 2.24 15.16
CA LEU A 288 7.16 2.69 15.72
C LEU A 288 7.13 4.21 15.79
N ILE A 289 6.08 4.82 15.22
CA ILE A 289 5.85 6.25 15.18
C ILE A 289 4.64 6.57 16.03
N ARG A 290 4.78 7.44 17.04
CA ARG A 290 3.67 7.81 17.93
C ARG A 290 3.81 9.20 18.51
N PRO A 291 2.71 9.83 18.98
CA PRO A 291 2.78 11.08 19.71
C PRO A 291 3.40 10.86 21.10
N ALA A 292 4.20 11.82 21.55
CA ALA A 292 4.66 11.94 22.91
C ALA A 292 3.68 12.76 23.77
N GLU A 293 3.86 12.77 25.09
CA GLU A 293 3.00 13.49 26.04
C GLU A 293 3.03 15.02 25.83
N ASP A 294 4.13 15.55 25.37
CA ASP A 294 4.33 16.99 25.07
C ASP A 294 3.72 17.42 23.72
N GLY A 295 3.09 16.49 22.99
CA GLY A 295 2.48 16.75 21.69
C GLY A 295 3.44 16.65 20.51
N THR A 296 4.73 16.42 20.73
CA THR A 296 5.70 16.07 19.68
C THR A 296 5.50 14.62 19.21
N TRP A 297 6.19 14.23 18.16
CA TRP A 297 6.17 12.86 17.64
C TRP A 297 7.53 12.20 17.83
N THR A 298 7.51 10.91 18.07
CA THR A 298 8.72 10.10 18.25
C THR A 298 8.75 8.96 17.23
N ALA A 299 9.97 8.59 16.82
CA ALA A 299 10.26 7.39 16.06
C ALA A 299 11.19 6.51 16.90
N LYS A 300 10.82 5.25 17.11
CA LYS A 300 11.59 4.28 17.90
C LYS A 300 11.80 3.02 17.10
N GLU A 301 13.04 2.54 16.97
CA GLU A 301 13.34 1.21 16.48
C GLU A 301 12.78 0.17 17.47
N VAL A 302 11.99 -0.78 16.97
CA VAL A 302 11.29 -1.76 17.82
C VAL A 302 11.61 -3.21 17.50
N ALA A 303 12.05 -3.53 16.27
CA ALA A 303 12.47 -4.90 15.91
C ALA A 303 13.42 -4.91 14.71
N SER A 304 14.13 -6.04 14.56
CA SER A 304 14.84 -6.40 13.34
C SER A 304 13.97 -7.29 12.46
N ILE A 305 14.17 -7.21 11.13
CA ILE A 305 13.49 -8.04 10.13
C ILE A 305 14.52 -8.97 9.52
N GLY A 306 14.31 -10.27 9.64
CA GLY A 306 15.26 -11.29 9.18
C GLY A 306 16.66 -11.12 9.81
N GLU A 307 17.70 -11.31 9.01
CA GLU A 307 19.08 -11.06 9.39
C GLU A 307 19.58 -9.73 8.79
N PRO A 308 19.62 -8.61 9.55
CA PRO A 308 19.98 -7.29 9.01
C PRO A 308 21.34 -7.22 8.34
N SER A 309 22.31 -8.03 8.78
CA SER A 309 23.65 -8.13 8.16
C SER A 309 23.63 -8.64 6.71
N LYS A 310 22.57 -9.34 6.31
CA LYS A 310 22.34 -9.82 4.92
C LYS A 310 21.50 -8.84 4.10
N VAL A 311 21.04 -7.76 4.71
CA VAL A 311 20.19 -6.74 4.09
C VAL A 311 19.02 -7.37 3.30
N PRO A 312 18.06 -8.05 3.97
CA PRO A 312 16.96 -8.72 3.29
C PRO A 312 16.06 -7.76 2.52
N LEU A 313 16.15 -6.47 2.77
CA LEU A 313 15.45 -5.37 2.10
C LEU A 313 13.92 -5.47 2.26
N PRO A 314 13.36 -5.16 3.44
CA PRO A 314 11.92 -5.07 3.62
C PRO A 314 11.36 -3.94 2.74
N VAL A 315 10.33 -4.23 1.96
CA VAL A 315 9.80 -3.35 0.91
C VAL A 315 8.34 -3.01 1.08
N ASP A 316 7.52 -3.94 1.59
CA ASP A 316 6.11 -3.67 1.85
C ASP A 316 5.63 -4.32 3.14
N ILE A 317 4.64 -3.70 3.77
CA ILE A 317 4.04 -4.14 5.03
C ILE A 317 2.52 -4.05 4.98
N SER A 318 1.83 -4.95 5.70
CA SER A 318 0.37 -4.97 5.78
C SER A 318 -0.10 -5.38 7.17
N LEU A 319 -1.02 -4.61 7.77
CA LEU A 319 -1.58 -4.89 9.09
C LEU A 319 -2.74 -5.90 9.01
N SER A 320 -2.78 -6.85 9.92
CA SER A 320 -3.95 -7.74 10.05
C SER A 320 -5.19 -6.96 10.50
N ALA A 321 -6.37 -7.45 10.12
CA ALA A 321 -7.65 -6.80 10.42
C ALA A 321 -7.91 -6.58 11.91
N ASP A 322 -7.39 -7.45 12.76
CA ASP A 322 -7.47 -7.34 14.21
C ASP A 322 -6.41 -6.40 14.82
N GLY A 323 -5.51 -5.85 14.00
CA GLY A 323 -4.42 -4.96 14.41
C GLY A 323 -3.34 -5.61 15.27
N ARG A 324 -3.30 -6.96 15.33
CA ARG A 324 -2.35 -7.72 16.17
C ARG A 324 -1.23 -8.36 15.39
N GLY A 325 -1.30 -8.35 14.07
CA GLY A 325 -0.31 -8.91 13.18
C GLY A 325 0.18 -7.92 12.14
N LEU A 326 1.42 -8.07 11.73
CA LEU A 326 2.07 -7.31 10.68
C LEU A 326 2.77 -8.26 9.72
N TRP A 327 2.34 -8.24 8.48
CA TRP A 327 3.04 -8.90 7.39
C TRP A 327 4.14 -7.99 6.86
N VAL A 328 5.28 -8.56 6.54
CA VAL A 328 6.43 -7.86 5.96
C VAL A 328 7.03 -8.71 4.85
N ASN A 329 7.17 -8.14 3.66
CA ASN A 329 7.90 -8.78 2.56
C ASN A 329 9.34 -8.27 2.49
N THR A 330 10.28 -9.18 2.33
CA THR A 330 11.70 -8.89 2.11
C THR A 330 12.13 -9.30 0.71
N PHE A 331 12.61 -8.32 -0.06
CA PHE A 331 12.82 -8.47 -1.51
C PHE A 331 14.01 -9.36 -1.85
N MET A 332 15.15 -9.19 -1.15
CA MET A 332 16.42 -9.82 -1.54
C MET A 332 16.43 -11.33 -1.34
N ASP A 333 15.73 -11.84 -0.35
CA ASP A 333 15.64 -13.26 -0.01
C ASP A 333 14.30 -13.90 -0.38
N GLY A 334 13.34 -13.09 -0.86
CA GLY A 334 12.02 -13.55 -1.30
C GLY A 334 11.16 -14.11 -0.17
N THR A 335 11.29 -13.56 1.04
CA THR A 335 10.63 -14.07 2.24
C THR A 335 9.48 -13.16 2.68
N THR A 336 8.38 -13.76 3.09
CA THR A 336 7.27 -13.10 3.81
C THR A 336 7.38 -13.45 5.29
N HIS A 337 7.38 -12.43 6.14
CA HIS A 337 7.39 -12.53 7.60
C HIS A 337 6.02 -12.17 8.16
N TYR A 338 5.67 -12.74 9.31
CA TYR A 338 4.51 -12.33 10.11
C TYR A 338 4.93 -12.05 11.54
N PHE A 339 4.79 -10.80 11.94
CA PHE A 339 5.08 -10.34 13.28
C PHE A 339 3.82 -10.28 14.13
N ASP A 340 3.88 -10.81 15.34
CA ASP A 340 2.94 -10.48 16.41
C ASP A 340 3.28 -9.07 16.93
N ILE A 341 2.36 -8.14 16.74
CA ILE A 341 2.44 -6.75 17.18
C ILE A 341 1.35 -6.41 18.22
N SER A 342 0.85 -7.41 18.95
CA SER A 342 -0.11 -7.18 20.05
C SER A 342 0.45 -6.18 21.08
N ASP A 343 1.78 -6.18 21.25
CA ASP A 343 2.55 -5.09 21.85
C ASP A 343 3.42 -4.45 20.75
N PRO A 344 3.05 -3.27 20.21
CA PRO A 344 3.80 -2.64 19.12
C PRO A 344 5.19 -2.12 19.55
N GLU A 345 5.48 -2.06 20.85
CA GLU A 345 6.82 -1.72 21.37
C GLU A 345 7.78 -2.91 21.29
N HIS A 346 7.27 -4.14 21.22
CA HIS A 346 8.05 -5.38 21.23
C HIS A 346 7.52 -6.38 20.18
N PRO A 347 7.55 -6.04 18.88
CA PRO A 347 7.14 -6.95 17.80
C PRO A 347 7.95 -8.24 17.81
N ARG A 348 7.32 -9.38 17.55
CA ARG A 348 7.97 -10.69 17.48
C ARG A 348 7.73 -11.33 16.14
N ASP A 349 8.78 -11.70 15.40
CA ASP A 349 8.66 -12.48 14.18
C ASP A 349 8.29 -13.93 14.53
N VAL A 350 7.04 -14.30 14.28
CA VAL A 350 6.45 -15.57 14.70
C VAL A 350 6.23 -16.56 13.56
N TYR A 351 6.35 -16.10 12.31
CA TYR A 351 6.23 -16.95 11.15
C TYR A 351 7.00 -16.37 9.96
N GLN A 352 7.67 -17.23 9.21
CA GLN A 352 8.39 -16.88 7.99
C GLN A 352 8.12 -17.92 6.91
N LYS A 353 8.01 -17.46 5.66
CA LYS A 353 7.90 -18.34 4.50
C LYS A 353 8.62 -17.72 3.30
N ARG A 354 9.54 -18.47 2.72
CA ARG A 354 10.10 -18.10 1.43
C ARG A 354 9.01 -18.25 0.35
N ILE A 355 8.72 -17.17 -0.35
CA ILE A 355 7.68 -17.11 -1.39
C ILE A 355 8.26 -17.37 -2.77
N GLY A 356 9.45 -16.85 -3.06
CA GLY A 356 10.08 -16.98 -4.37
C GLY A 356 11.56 -16.62 -4.32
N SER A 357 12.16 -16.31 -5.46
CA SER A 357 13.52 -15.76 -5.55
C SER A 357 13.58 -14.31 -5.08
N GLN A 358 12.47 -13.60 -5.25
CA GLN A 358 12.19 -12.25 -4.77
C GLN A 358 10.70 -12.12 -4.44
N VAL A 359 10.33 -11.19 -3.58
CA VAL A 359 8.93 -10.85 -3.27
C VAL A 359 8.84 -9.36 -2.95
N ASN A 360 7.80 -8.68 -3.45
CA ASN A 360 7.63 -7.25 -3.24
C ASN A 360 6.34 -6.93 -2.48
N MET A 361 5.24 -6.63 -3.19
CA MET A 361 4.02 -6.15 -2.54
C MET A 361 3.28 -7.25 -1.82
N ILE A 362 2.60 -6.86 -0.74
CA ILE A 362 1.73 -7.72 0.05
C ILE A 362 0.40 -7.03 0.31
N SER A 363 -0.70 -7.73 0.05
CA SER A 363 -2.05 -7.27 0.39
C SER A 363 -2.87 -8.41 0.97
N GLN A 364 -3.82 -8.07 1.82
CA GLN A 364 -4.74 -9.03 2.42
C GLN A 364 -6.11 -8.93 1.77
N SER A 365 -6.79 -10.07 1.62
CA SER A 365 -8.23 -10.07 1.31
C SER A 365 -9.01 -9.30 2.38
N TRP A 366 -10.17 -8.79 2.02
CA TRP A 366 -10.97 -7.96 2.94
C TRP A 366 -11.38 -8.67 4.23
N ASP A 367 -11.49 -10.01 4.18
CA ASP A 367 -11.75 -10.85 5.37
C ASP A 367 -10.47 -11.26 6.13
N GLY A 368 -9.28 -10.86 5.66
CA GLY A 368 -7.99 -11.18 6.27
C GLY A 368 -7.55 -12.64 6.16
N LYS A 369 -8.27 -13.46 5.39
CA LYS A 369 -8.01 -14.91 5.29
C LYS A 369 -7.09 -15.30 4.14
N ARG A 370 -6.81 -14.40 3.23
CA ARG A 370 -5.91 -14.64 2.10
C ARG A 370 -4.86 -13.54 2.03
N ILE A 371 -3.67 -13.97 1.68
CA ILE A 371 -2.51 -13.12 1.47
C ILE A 371 -2.15 -13.20 -0.01
N TYR A 372 -1.97 -12.04 -0.63
CA TYR A 372 -1.55 -11.91 -2.01
C TYR A 372 -0.18 -11.25 -2.07
N THR A 373 0.71 -11.77 -2.89
CA THR A 373 2.06 -11.24 -3.07
C THR A 373 2.39 -11.11 -4.55
N THR A 374 3.16 -10.07 -4.90
CA THR A 374 3.76 -9.90 -6.22
C THR A 374 5.28 -9.89 -6.12
N SER A 375 5.97 -10.10 -7.25
CA SER A 375 7.41 -10.32 -7.26
C SER A 375 8.23 -9.08 -7.61
N SER A 376 7.73 -8.17 -8.47
CA SER A 376 8.51 -7.09 -9.05
C SER A 376 8.60 -5.87 -8.12
N LEU A 377 9.79 -5.34 -7.94
CA LEU A 377 10.02 -4.07 -7.23
C LEU A 377 10.29 -2.93 -8.20
N LEU A 378 11.35 -3.02 -8.98
CA LEU A 378 11.77 -2.07 -10.01
C LEU A 378 12.47 -2.86 -11.12
N SER A 379 12.23 -2.51 -12.37
CA SER A 379 12.84 -3.21 -13.51
C SER A 379 14.37 -3.34 -13.40
N PRO A 380 15.14 -2.30 -12.97
CA PRO A 380 16.58 -2.44 -12.81
C PRO A 380 17.01 -3.19 -11.52
N TRP A 381 16.08 -3.49 -10.61
CA TRP A 381 16.34 -4.18 -9.35
C TRP A 381 15.92 -5.65 -9.38
N ASP A 382 14.93 -5.98 -10.22
CA ASP A 382 14.43 -7.33 -10.35
C ASP A 382 15.52 -8.29 -10.82
N LYS A 383 15.53 -9.48 -10.26
CA LYS A 383 16.42 -10.56 -10.68
C LYS A 383 16.16 -10.94 -12.13
N THR A 384 17.20 -11.38 -12.81
CA THR A 384 17.20 -11.80 -14.22
C THR A 384 17.65 -13.26 -14.35
N GLY A 385 17.44 -13.84 -15.51
CA GLY A 385 17.83 -15.23 -15.80
C GLY A 385 16.88 -16.26 -15.17
N ALA A 386 17.44 -17.36 -14.69
CA ALA A 386 16.66 -18.47 -14.11
C ALA A 386 15.87 -18.08 -12.86
N ASP A 387 16.30 -17.03 -12.17
CA ASP A 387 15.63 -16.48 -10.98
C ASP A 387 14.58 -15.41 -11.31
N ASN A 388 14.33 -15.16 -12.60
CA ASN A 388 13.36 -14.15 -13.03
C ASN A 388 11.93 -14.69 -12.92
N GLU A 389 11.50 -14.95 -11.71
CA GLU A 389 10.12 -15.30 -11.41
C GLU A 389 9.27 -14.03 -11.36
N GLN A 390 8.31 -13.92 -12.29
CA GLN A 390 7.33 -12.83 -12.29
C GLN A 390 5.96 -13.41 -11.98
N PHE A 391 5.45 -13.18 -10.76
CA PHE A 391 4.25 -13.82 -10.26
C PHE A 391 3.31 -12.91 -9.48
N LEU A 392 2.04 -13.30 -9.47
CA LEU A 392 1.15 -13.06 -8.33
C LEU A 392 0.87 -14.41 -7.68
N ARG A 393 1.15 -14.55 -6.38
CA ARG A 393 0.86 -15.72 -5.57
C ARG A 393 -0.16 -15.38 -4.49
N ALA A 394 -1.21 -16.19 -4.40
CA ALA A 394 -2.21 -16.09 -3.36
C ALA A 394 -2.13 -17.29 -2.42
N PHE A 395 -2.30 -17.03 -1.13
CA PHE A 395 -2.25 -18.03 -0.08
C PHE A 395 -3.46 -17.88 0.84
N ASN A 396 -3.99 -18.99 1.33
CA ASN A 396 -4.91 -19.00 2.46
C ASN A 396 -4.09 -18.92 3.76
N TRP A 397 -4.52 -18.06 4.68
CA TRP A 397 -3.96 -17.95 6.02
C TRP A 397 -4.87 -18.64 7.03
N ASP A 398 -4.38 -19.66 7.73
CA ASP A 398 -5.12 -20.42 8.73
C ASP A 398 -4.85 -19.97 10.18
N GLY A 399 -4.12 -18.86 10.35
CA GLY A 399 -3.65 -18.35 11.63
C GLY A 399 -2.27 -18.87 12.04
N HIS A 400 -1.71 -19.83 11.32
CA HIS A 400 -0.44 -20.47 11.63
C HIS A 400 0.49 -20.60 10.42
N ALA A 401 -0.07 -20.84 9.23
CA ALA A 401 0.72 -21.06 8.02
C ALA A 401 0.00 -20.58 6.76
N LEU A 402 0.81 -20.15 5.77
CA LEU A 402 0.35 -19.82 4.43
C LEU A 402 0.22 -21.11 3.58
N GLN A 403 -1.00 -21.43 3.17
CA GLN A 403 -1.31 -22.55 2.27
C GLN A 403 -1.53 -22.02 0.85
N PRO A 404 -0.86 -22.54 -0.19
CA PRO A 404 -1.06 -22.07 -1.56
C PRO A 404 -2.53 -22.12 -1.98
N ALA A 405 -3.02 -21.05 -2.59
CA ALA A 405 -4.37 -20.97 -3.15
C ALA A 405 -4.32 -20.97 -4.68
N PHE A 406 -3.60 -20.03 -5.28
CA PHE A 406 -3.33 -19.99 -6.72
C PHE A 406 -2.08 -19.16 -7.03
N GLU A 407 -1.59 -19.32 -8.25
CA GLU A 407 -0.47 -18.57 -8.81
C GLU A 407 -0.78 -18.15 -10.25
N ILE A 408 -0.39 -16.93 -10.61
CA ILE A 408 -0.31 -16.45 -11.99
C ILE A 408 1.16 -16.24 -12.31
N ASP A 409 1.67 -16.94 -13.30
CA ASP A 409 2.99 -16.72 -13.88
C ASP A 409 2.89 -15.64 -14.97
N PHE A 410 3.32 -14.43 -14.63
CA PHE A 410 3.20 -13.25 -15.50
C PHE A 410 4.09 -13.32 -16.73
N THR A 411 5.20 -14.06 -16.67
CA THR A 411 6.08 -14.29 -17.82
C THR A 411 5.41 -15.22 -18.81
N LYS A 412 4.88 -16.34 -18.33
CA LYS A 412 4.18 -17.33 -19.17
C LYS A 412 2.92 -16.74 -19.80
N GLU A 413 2.16 -15.96 -19.06
CA GLU A 413 0.96 -15.27 -19.52
C GLU A 413 1.25 -14.03 -20.39
N GLN A 414 2.53 -13.72 -20.66
CA GLN A 414 2.98 -12.58 -21.48
C GLN A 414 2.51 -11.22 -20.93
N LEU A 415 2.42 -11.08 -19.62
CA LEU A 415 1.84 -9.90 -18.96
C LEU A 415 2.87 -8.86 -18.52
N GLY A 416 4.11 -9.26 -18.23
CA GLY A 416 5.17 -8.36 -17.78
C GLY A 416 5.55 -8.61 -16.31
N ARG A 417 5.88 -7.52 -15.56
CA ARG A 417 6.36 -7.54 -14.19
C ARG A 417 5.31 -7.01 -13.23
N PRO A 418 4.63 -7.87 -12.43
CA PRO A 418 3.56 -7.44 -11.53
C PRO A 418 4.12 -6.68 -10.33
N HIS A 419 3.59 -5.47 -10.09
CA HIS A 419 4.01 -4.66 -8.97
C HIS A 419 2.88 -4.51 -7.95
N HIS A 420 2.07 -3.48 -8.02
CA HIS A 420 1.06 -3.14 -7.03
C HIS A 420 -0.29 -3.79 -7.32
N MET A 421 -1.07 -4.06 -6.26
CA MET A 421 -2.39 -4.69 -6.40
C MET A 421 -3.46 -3.96 -5.59
N LYS A 422 -4.69 -3.97 -6.10
CA LYS A 422 -5.90 -3.45 -5.44
C LYS A 422 -7.07 -4.37 -5.67
N PHE A 423 -7.97 -4.46 -4.69
CA PHE A 423 -9.16 -5.30 -4.78
C PHE A 423 -10.40 -4.50 -5.16
N SER A 424 -11.36 -5.17 -5.80
CA SER A 424 -12.70 -4.65 -6.05
C SER A 424 -13.75 -5.74 -5.95
N ALA A 425 -15.01 -5.35 -5.82
CA ALA A 425 -16.14 -6.26 -5.85
C ALA A 425 -17.21 -5.74 -6.82
N ARG A 426 -18.02 -6.65 -7.35
CA ARG A 426 -19.24 -6.28 -8.07
C ARG A 426 -20.15 -5.55 -7.12
N SER A 427 -20.61 -4.35 -7.49
CA SER A 427 -21.55 -3.62 -6.66
C SER A 427 -22.82 -4.46 -6.48
N ALA A 428 -23.29 -4.60 -5.23
CA ALA A 428 -24.54 -5.30 -4.91
C ALA A 428 -25.81 -4.70 -5.61
N GLY A 429 -25.64 -3.58 -6.35
CA GLY A 429 -26.71 -2.86 -7.04
C GLY A 429 -26.88 -3.18 -8.52
N SER A 430 -25.95 -3.89 -9.17
CA SER A 430 -26.09 -4.15 -10.62
C SER A 430 -27.07 -5.29 -10.96
N GLN A 431 -27.50 -6.09 -9.98
CA GLN A 431 -28.48 -7.14 -10.17
C GLN A 431 -29.94 -6.65 -10.08
N ASN A 432 -30.20 -5.45 -9.56
CA ASN A 432 -31.57 -4.96 -9.33
C ASN A 432 -32.04 -3.80 -10.25
N LEU A 433 -31.17 -3.24 -11.10
CA LEU A 433 -31.65 -2.19 -12.06
C LEU A 433 -32.39 -2.77 -13.28
N ALA A 434 -32.22 -4.05 -13.59
CA ALA A 434 -32.97 -4.71 -14.68
C ALA A 434 -34.41 -5.11 -14.27
N ALA A 435 -34.73 -5.16 -12.97
CA ALA A 435 -36.03 -5.56 -12.44
C ALA A 435 -37.01 -4.40 -12.19
N PHE A 436 -36.58 -3.14 -12.35
CA PHE A 436 -37.41 -1.95 -12.05
C PHE A 436 -37.91 -1.18 -13.27
N ILE A 437 -37.63 -1.66 -14.50
CA ILE A 437 -38.11 -1.02 -15.76
C ILE A 437 -39.28 -1.80 -16.38
N ILE A 438 -39.84 -2.79 -15.72
CA ILE A 438 -41.09 -3.42 -16.17
C ILE A 438 -42.10 -3.41 -15.03
N ARG A 439 -42.72 -2.26 -14.81
CA ARG A 439 -44.13 -2.13 -14.34
C ARG A 439 -44.68 -0.76 -14.68
#